data_e84936f0db561345ca492d9ee4cbaf6a
#
_entry.id   e84936f0db561345ca492d9ee4cbaf6a
#
_cell.length_a   1.000
_cell.length_b   1.000
_cell.length_c   1.000
_cell.angle_alpha   90.00
_cell.angle_beta   90.00
_cell.angle_gamma   90.00
#
_symmetry.space_group_name_H-M   'P 1'
#
loop_
_entity.id
_entity.type
_entity.pdbx_description
1 polymer ?
#
loop_
_entity_poly.entity_id
_entity_poly.type
_entity_poly.pdbx_seq_one_letter_code
_entity_poly.pdbx_strand_id
1 'polypeptide(L)'
;MLSPPTAGLLWGLLGVTAFSLTLPLTRVAVGDGAMSPLFTGTGRAVVAALLAAAALACTRQRLPRGAQWGRLAVVAGGVVVGFPVLTSFALTSAQAGHGAVVIALLPAATAVMAALRGLERPPVSFWATAALGAAVAVAFAASQGGGPGGLYWPDLLLFCAVAAAAVGYAEGGLLARELGAWQTISWALVLSAPLMAVLTAVAVAHQPPSGTPVAWAAFAYLAVVSMFLGFFAWYRGLAIGPMARVGQVQLVQPVMGIGWAVLLLHEQLTWPTALGGAAVIACAAIAVRARTGPIAGGTGRAGAGARTGA
;
A
#
# COMPACT_ATOMS: atom_id res chain seq x y z
N MET A 1 10.50 10.18 26.75
CA MET A 1 9.60 10.27 25.58
C MET A 1 10.44 10.15 24.30
N LEU A 2 9.99 9.35 23.32
CA LEU A 2 10.68 9.21 22.04
C LEU A 2 10.59 10.54 21.25
N SER A 3 11.62 10.87 20.47
CA SER A 3 11.54 12.02 19.58
C SER A 3 10.46 11.81 18.52
N PRO A 4 9.76 12.87 18.05
CA PRO A 4 8.71 12.75 17.03
C PRO A 4 9.13 11.97 15.77
N PRO A 5 10.34 12.15 15.21
CA PRO A 5 10.81 11.34 14.08
C PRO A 5 10.90 9.85 14.38
N THR A 6 11.41 9.48 15.57
CA THR A 6 11.51 8.08 16.00
C THR A 6 10.13 7.46 16.21
N ALA A 7 9.23 8.20 16.85
CA ALA A 7 7.84 7.75 17.03
C ALA A 7 7.14 7.52 15.68
N GLY A 8 7.34 8.41 14.71
CA GLY A 8 6.79 8.26 13.35
C GLY A 8 7.28 7.01 12.64
N LEU A 9 8.58 6.68 12.77
CA LEU A 9 9.17 5.46 12.20
C LEU A 9 8.60 4.20 12.86
N LEU A 10 8.43 4.18 14.19
CA LEU A 10 7.87 3.03 14.91
C LEU A 10 6.41 2.79 14.55
N TRP A 11 5.59 3.85 14.46
CA TRP A 11 4.22 3.74 13.98
C TRP A 11 4.15 3.25 12.53
N GLY A 12 5.04 3.76 11.67
CA GLY A 12 5.17 3.29 10.29
C GLY A 12 5.55 1.81 10.23
N LEU A 13 6.53 1.37 11.04
CA LEU A 13 6.95 -0.04 11.11
C LEU A 13 5.82 -0.95 11.61
N LEU A 14 5.06 -0.53 12.62
CA LEU A 14 3.89 -1.27 13.11
C LEU A 14 2.85 -1.46 12.00
N GLY A 15 2.55 -0.40 11.24
CA GLY A 15 1.64 -0.48 10.10
C GLY A 15 2.16 -1.42 9.01
N VAL A 16 3.44 -1.32 8.65
CA VAL A 16 4.09 -2.17 7.65
C VAL A 16 4.09 -3.64 8.09
N THR A 17 4.35 -3.91 9.36
CA THR A 17 4.27 -5.28 9.92
C THR A 17 2.86 -5.84 9.77
N ALA A 18 1.84 -5.06 10.09
CA ALA A 18 0.45 -5.47 9.89
C ALA A 18 0.13 -5.72 8.41
N PHE A 19 0.63 -4.88 7.50
CA PHE A 19 0.41 -5.05 6.06
C PHE A 19 1.21 -6.19 5.43
N SER A 20 2.36 -6.56 5.99
CA SER A 20 3.19 -7.64 5.45
C SER A 20 2.48 -9.00 5.41
N LEU A 21 1.55 -9.25 6.32
CA LEU A 21 0.71 -10.45 6.36
C LEU A 21 -0.49 -10.39 5.40
N THR A 22 -0.76 -9.25 4.76
CA THR A 22 -1.96 -9.08 3.91
C THR A 22 -2.00 -10.07 2.76
N LEU A 23 -0.91 -10.20 1.98
CA LEU A 23 -0.87 -11.12 0.83
C LEU A 23 -0.90 -12.59 1.26
N PRO A 24 -0.06 -13.05 2.20
CA PRO A 24 -0.12 -14.42 2.70
C PRO A 24 -1.50 -14.80 3.22
N LEU A 25 -2.12 -13.99 4.06
CA LEU A 25 -3.44 -14.29 4.62
C LEU A 25 -4.57 -14.14 3.59
N THR A 26 -4.43 -13.26 2.58
CA THR A 26 -5.36 -13.23 1.44
C THR A 26 -5.26 -14.56 0.66
N ARG A 27 -4.04 -15.07 0.43
CA ARG A 27 -3.84 -16.37 -0.22
C ARG A 27 -4.45 -17.52 0.59
N VAL A 28 -4.32 -17.50 1.92
CA VAL A 28 -4.99 -18.48 2.81
C VAL A 28 -6.50 -18.41 2.63
N ALA A 29 -7.09 -17.20 2.60
CA ALA A 29 -8.54 -17.04 2.53
C ALA A 29 -9.14 -17.49 1.18
N VAL A 30 -8.43 -17.27 0.06
CA VAL A 30 -8.94 -17.57 -1.29
C VAL A 30 -8.38 -18.86 -1.91
N GLY A 31 -7.31 -19.43 -1.32
CA GLY A 31 -6.50 -20.50 -1.95
C GLY A 31 -7.27 -21.78 -2.23
N ASP A 32 -8.13 -22.18 -1.32
CA ASP A 32 -8.89 -23.44 -1.41
C ASP A 32 -10.25 -23.24 -2.13
N GLY A 33 -10.52 -22.04 -2.65
CA GLY A 33 -11.80 -21.71 -3.30
C GLY A 33 -13.00 -21.64 -2.35
N ALA A 34 -12.79 -21.82 -1.05
CA ALA A 34 -13.86 -21.79 -0.04
C ALA A 34 -14.45 -20.38 0.18
N MET A 35 -13.58 -19.36 0.10
CA MET A 35 -14.00 -17.97 0.08
C MET A 35 -13.76 -17.40 -1.31
N SER A 36 -14.82 -16.87 -1.95
CA SER A 36 -14.63 -16.19 -3.25
C SER A 36 -13.71 -14.98 -3.11
N PRO A 37 -12.92 -14.66 -4.14
CA PRO A 37 -12.03 -13.49 -4.11
C PRO A 37 -12.82 -12.19 -3.96
N LEU A 38 -14.02 -12.12 -4.53
CA LEU A 38 -14.92 -10.98 -4.37
C LEU A 38 -15.35 -10.83 -2.91
N PHE A 39 -15.79 -11.92 -2.26
CA PHE A 39 -16.14 -11.89 -0.83
C PHE A 39 -14.95 -11.48 0.03
N THR A 40 -13.78 -12.08 -0.18
CA THR A 40 -12.58 -11.78 0.60
C THR A 40 -12.14 -10.32 0.43
N GLY A 41 -12.20 -9.79 -0.80
CA GLY A 41 -11.82 -8.40 -1.09
C GLY A 41 -12.81 -7.38 -0.53
N THR A 42 -14.12 -7.63 -0.65
CA THR A 42 -15.16 -6.67 -0.26
C THR A 42 -15.65 -6.85 1.17
N GLY A 43 -15.83 -8.09 1.62
CA GLY A 43 -16.34 -8.41 2.95
C GLY A 43 -15.45 -7.88 4.07
N ARG A 44 -14.11 -7.97 3.91
CA ARG A 44 -13.19 -7.37 4.90
C ARG A 44 -13.37 -5.86 5.03
N ALA A 45 -13.72 -5.17 3.92
CA ALA A 45 -13.98 -3.74 3.95
C ALA A 45 -15.32 -3.43 4.64
N VAL A 46 -16.35 -4.27 4.48
CA VAL A 46 -17.63 -4.13 5.21
C VAL A 46 -17.40 -4.26 6.71
N VAL A 47 -16.70 -5.30 7.16
CA VAL A 47 -16.39 -5.48 8.59
C VAL A 47 -15.59 -4.29 9.12
N ALA A 48 -14.55 -3.86 8.40
CA ALA A 48 -13.75 -2.70 8.77
C ALA A 48 -14.60 -1.41 8.82
N ALA A 49 -15.53 -1.23 7.88
CA ALA A 49 -16.41 -0.08 7.84
C ALA A 49 -17.39 -0.04 9.03
N LEU A 50 -17.89 -1.19 9.47
CA LEU A 50 -18.71 -1.29 10.69
C LEU A 50 -17.93 -0.87 11.93
N LEU A 51 -16.69 -1.36 12.08
CA LEU A 51 -15.80 -0.95 13.16
C LEU A 51 -15.46 0.55 13.09
N ALA A 52 -15.20 1.06 11.90
CA ALA A 52 -14.94 2.48 11.67
C ALA A 52 -16.15 3.34 12.01
N ALA A 53 -17.34 2.96 11.57
CA ALA A 53 -18.58 3.67 11.88
C ALA A 53 -18.84 3.70 13.40
N ALA A 54 -18.66 2.57 14.08
CA ALA A 54 -18.79 2.49 15.53
C ALA A 54 -17.77 3.41 16.23
N ALA A 55 -16.50 3.38 15.82
CA ALA A 55 -15.44 4.24 16.39
C ALA A 55 -15.74 5.73 16.18
N LEU A 56 -16.15 6.12 14.96
CA LEU A 56 -16.52 7.51 14.65
C LEU A 56 -17.73 8.00 15.46
N ALA A 57 -18.76 7.15 15.60
CA ALA A 57 -19.97 7.45 16.37
C ALA A 57 -19.68 7.58 17.87
N CYS A 58 -18.97 6.59 18.45
CA CYS A 58 -18.61 6.61 19.89
C CYS A 58 -17.74 7.82 20.25
N THR A 59 -16.86 8.24 19.36
CA THR A 59 -15.96 9.39 19.58
C THR A 59 -16.55 10.71 19.07
N ARG A 60 -17.77 10.71 18.53
CA ARG A 60 -18.50 11.88 18.03
C ARG A 60 -17.66 12.74 17.08
N GLN A 61 -17.01 12.08 16.11
CA GLN A 61 -16.13 12.75 15.17
C GLN A 61 -16.90 13.70 14.24
N ARG A 62 -16.26 14.82 13.88
CA ARG A 62 -16.83 15.78 12.94
C ARG A 62 -16.84 15.21 11.54
N LEU A 63 -17.92 15.49 10.80
CA LEU A 63 -18.05 15.11 9.40
C LEU A 63 -16.99 15.87 8.55
N PRO A 64 -16.41 15.19 7.56
CA PRO A 64 -15.57 15.83 6.54
C PRO A 64 -16.32 16.95 5.81
N ARG A 65 -15.61 17.95 5.29
CA ARG A 65 -16.20 19.13 4.67
C ARG A 65 -15.73 19.33 3.24
N GLY A 66 -16.64 19.76 2.39
CA GLY A 66 -16.32 20.20 1.02
C GLY A 66 -15.44 19.21 0.23
N ALA A 67 -14.29 19.65 -0.23
CA ALA A 67 -13.36 18.89 -1.05
C ALA A 67 -12.78 17.64 -0.35
N GLN A 68 -12.84 17.54 0.99
CA GLN A 68 -12.35 16.37 1.72
C GLN A 68 -13.10 15.10 1.33
N TRP A 69 -14.39 15.17 0.98
CA TRP A 69 -15.16 14.02 0.51
C TRP A 69 -14.63 13.44 -0.81
N GLY A 70 -14.29 14.30 -1.78
CA GLY A 70 -13.68 13.85 -3.03
C GLY A 70 -12.32 13.20 -2.82
N ARG A 71 -11.50 13.77 -1.92
CA ARG A 71 -10.20 13.21 -1.55
C ARG A 71 -10.35 11.88 -0.79
N LEU A 72 -11.33 11.77 0.10
CA LEU A 72 -11.68 10.50 0.76
C LEU A 72 -12.15 9.45 -0.24
N ALA A 73 -12.90 9.84 -1.29
CA ALA A 73 -13.29 8.91 -2.35
C ALA A 73 -12.07 8.36 -3.11
N VAL A 74 -11.03 9.18 -3.33
CA VAL A 74 -9.76 8.73 -3.90
C VAL A 74 -9.06 7.73 -2.98
N VAL A 75 -8.99 8.03 -1.67
CA VAL A 75 -8.43 7.10 -0.68
C VAL A 75 -9.23 5.79 -0.66
N ALA A 76 -10.56 5.87 -0.59
CA ALA A 76 -11.44 4.70 -0.58
C ALA A 76 -11.26 3.86 -1.86
N GLY A 77 -11.27 4.51 -3.03
CA GLY A 77 -11.06 3.84 -4.33
C GLY A 77 -9.71 3.12 -4.41
N GLY A 78 -8.65 3.71 -3.86
CA GLY A 78 -7.31 3.13 -3.88
C GLY A 78 -7.13 1.99 -2.89
N VAL A 79 -7.30 2.26 -1.59
CA VAL A 79 -6.89 1.34 -0.52
C VAL A 79 -8.01 0.49 0.06
N VAL A 80 -9.27 0.89 -0.10
CA VAL A 80 -10.40 0.12 0.43
C VAL A 80 -11.04 -0.74 -0.66
N VAL A 81 -11.16 -0.23 -1.89
CA VAL A 81 -11.78 -0.94 -3.02
C VAL A 81 -10.71 -1.62 -3.88
N GLY A 82 -9.86 -0.82 -4.52
CA GLY A 82 -8.95 -1.27 -5.57
C GLY A 82 -7.97 -2.33 -5.08
N PHE A 83 -7.11 -1.97 -4.16
CA PHE A 83 -6.08 -2.89 -3.68
C PHE A 83 -6.65 -4.20 -3.12
N PRO A 84 -7.65 -4.20 -2.22
CA PRO A 84 -8.17 -5.44 -1.65
C PRO A 84 -8.85 -6.37 -2.67
N VAL A 85 -9.64 -5.81 -3.57
CA VAL A 85 -10.32 -6.61 -4.59
C VAL A 85 -9.31 -7.18 -5.57
N LEU A 86 -8.44 -6.35 -6.14
CA LEU A 86 -7.47 -6.76 -7.14
C LEU A 86 -6.49 -7.83 -6.59
N THR A 87 -5.99 -7.65 -5.37
CA THR A 87 -5.11 -8.64 -4.73
C THR A 87 -5.84 -9.93 -4.41
N SER A 88 -7.12 -9.90 -4.02
CA SER A 88 -7.90 -11.11 -3.75
C SER A 88 -8.10 -11.94 -5.02
N PHE A 89 -8.38 -11.30 -6.16
CA PHE A 89 -8.47 -12.00 -7.44
C PHE A 89 -7.09 -12.48 -7.92
N ALA A 90 -6.05 -11.68 -7.81
CA ALA A 90 -4.70 -12.10 -8.23
C ALA A 90 -4.21 -13.33 -7.46
N LEU A 91 -4.45 -13.38 -6.15
CA LEU A 91 -3.96 -14.44 -5.27
C LEU A 91 -4.79 -15.72 -5.30
N THR A 92 -5.81 -15.81 -6.13
CA THR A 92 -6.42 -17.11 -6.45
C THR A 92 -5.46 -18.02 -7.22
N SER A 93 -4.59 -17.43 -8.03
CA SER A 93 -3.68 -18.14 -8.93
C SER A 93 -2.21 -17.82 -8.66
N ALA A 94 -1.87 -16.60 -8.23
CA ALA A 94 -0.50 -16.22 -7.91
C ALA A 94 -0.10 -16.67 -6.51
N GLN A 95 1.19 -16.98 -6.34
CA GLN A 95 1.79 -17.21 -5.03
C GLN A 95 1.92 -15.90 -4.25
N ALA A 96 1.87 -15.96 -2.92
CA ALA A 96 1.98 -14.78 -2.07
C ALA A 96 3.39 -14.16 -2.15
N GLY A 97 4.44 -14.98 -2.26
CA GLY A 97 5.82 -14.52 -2.46
C GLY A 97 5.99 -13.76 -3.77
N HIS A 98 5.40 -14.25 -4.88
CA HIS A 98 5.37 -13.55 -6.16
C HIS A 98 4.66 -12.19 -6.04
N GLY A 99 3.47 -12.17 -5.42
CA GLY A 99 2.75 -10.94 -5.14
C GLY A 99 3.57 -9.93 -4.32
N ALA A 100 4.33 -10.40 -3.32
CA ALA A 100 5.18 -9.55 -2.50
C ALA A 100 6.28 -8.85 -3.31
N VAL A 101 6.86 -9.52 -4.33
CA VAL A 101 7.85 -8.91 -5.23
C VAL A 101 7.22 -7.77 -6.06
N VAL A 102 6.02 -7.98 -6.62
CA VAL A 102 5.32 -6.92 -7.38
C VAL A 102 4.94 -5.75 -6.46
N ILE A 103 4.44 -6.03 -5.27
CA ILE A 103 4.07 -5.00 -4.28
C ILE A 103 5.31 -4.23 -3.77
N ALA A 104 6.53 -4.74 -3.92
CA ALA A 104 7.75 -4.01 -3.62
C ALA A 104 7.91 -2.70 -4.43
N LEU A 105 7.17 -2.53 -5.51
CA LEU A 105 7.07 -1.27 -6.25
C LEU A 105 6.30 -0.17 -5.50
N LEU A 106 5.47 -0.52 -4.54
CA LEU A 106 4.52 0.41 -3.90
C LEU A 106 5.17 1.67 -3.30
N PRO A 107 6.34 1.61 -2.63
CA PRO A 107 7.02 2.81 -2.14
C PRO A 107 7.43 3.77 -3.27
N ALA A 108 7.97 3.23 -4.37
CA ALA A 108 8.33 4.04 -5.54
C ALA A 108 7.10 4.60 -6.23
N ALA A 109 6.06 3.80 -6.42
CA ALA A 109 4.79 4.24 -7.01
C ALA A 109 4.11 5.34 -6.17
N THR A 110 4.12 5.21 -4.84
CA THR A 110 3.61 6.24 -3.92
C THR A 110 4.43 7.54 -4.05
N ALA A 111 5.75 7.44 -4.20
CA ALA A 111 6.62 8.60 -4.42
C ALA A 111 6.34 9.27 -5.77
N VAL A 112 6.09 8.49 -6.84
CA VAL A 112 5.65 9.00 -8.15
C VAL A 112 4.34 9.75 -8.02
N MET A 113 3.35 9.19 -7.33
CA MET A 113 2.05 9.86 -7.12
C MET A 113 2.18 11.16 -6.34
N ALA A 114 3.03 11.21 -5.32
CA ALA A 114 3.32 12.44 -4.58
C ALA A 114 3.98 13.51 -5.47
N ALA A 115 4.89 13.12 -6.35
CA ALA A 115 5.53 14.02 -7.32
C ALA A 115 4.53 14.56 -8.35
N LEU A 116 3.67 13.71 -8.91
CA LEU A 116 2.64 14.10 -9.87
C LEU A 116 1.61 15.08 -9.26
N ARG A 117 1.39 14.99 -7.97
CA ARG A 117 0.55 15.95 -7.22
C ARG A 117 1.24 17.31 -6.99
N GLY A 118 2.42 17.50 -7.53
CA GLY A 118 3.16 18.77 -7.42
C GLY A 118 3.71 19.04 -6.02
N LEU A 119 3.71 18.05 -5.13
CA LEU A 119 4.23 18.17 -3.76
C LEU A 119 5.75 18.26 -3.74
N GLU A 120 6.41 17.76 -4.78
CA GLU A 120 7.86 17.71 -4.90
C GLU A 120 8.26 17.73 -6.39
N ARG A 121 9.51 18.17 -6.65
CA ARG A 121 10.12 18.11 -7.98
C ARG A 121 11.32 17.16 -7.93
N PRO A 122 11.11 15.85 -8.05
CA PRO A 122 12.20 14.88 -7.95
C PRO A 122 13.18 15.05 -9.11
N PRO A 123 14.47 14.75 -8.90
CA PRO A 123 15.49 14.78 -9.94
C PRO A 123 15.24 13.69 -11.01
N VAL A 124 15.89 13.83 -12.16
CA VAL A 124 15.79 12.85 -13.27
C VAL A 124 16.19 11.44 -12.82
N SER A 125 17.16 11.32 -11.91
CA SER A 125 17.59 10.04 -11.33
C SER A 125 16.47 9.29 -10.60
N PHE A 126 15.53 10.01 -9.97
CA PHE A 126 14.33 9.40 -9.38
C PHE A 126 13.47 8.71 -10.45
N TRP A 127 13.17 9.43 -11.53
CA TRP A 127 12.33 8.89 -12.61
C TRP A 127 13.00 7.70 -13.31
N ALA A 128 14.32 7.79 -13.56
CA ALA A 128 15.07 6.69 -14.14
C ALA A 128 15.08 5.44 -13.28
N THR A 129 15.28 5.59 -11.96
CA THR A 129 15.28 4.44 -11.03
C THR A 129 13.89 3.89 -10.78
N ALA A 130 12.85 4.72 -10.76
CA ALA A 130 11.46 4.25 -10.66
C ALA A 130 11.05 3.46 -11.93
N ALA A 131 11.42 3.95 -13.11
CA ALA A 131 11.18 3.25 -14.38
C ALA A 131 11.96 1.93 -14.46
N LEU A 132 13.22 1.91 -14.01
CA LEU A 132 14.03 0.69 -13.95
C LEU A 132 13.39 -0.33 -13.00
N GLY A 133 12.94 0.10 -11.81
CA GLY A 133 12.24 -0.78 -10.86
C GLY A 133 10.97 -1.37 -11.45
N ALA A 134 10.18 -0.58 -12.18
CA ALA A 134 9.00 -1.06 -12.89
C ALA A 134 9.37 -2.10 -13.97
N ALA A 135 10.41 -1.83 -14.77
CA ALA A 135 10.89 -2.75 -15.79
C ALA A 135 11.38 -4.08 -15.20
N VAL A 136 12.12 -4.03 -14.09
CA VAL A 136 12.58 -5.22 -13.35
C VAL A 136 11.40 -6.03 -12.83
N ALA A 137 10.38 -5.39 -12.27
CA ALA A 137 9.20 -6.09 -11.76
C ALA A 137 8.37 -6.72 -12.90
N VAL A 138 8.25 -6.04 -14.04
CA VAL A 138 7.60 -6.60 -15.25
C VAL A 138 8.39 -7.79 -15.78
N ALA A 139 9.73 -7.68 -15.88
CA ALA A 139 10.60 -8.77 -16.32
C ALA A 139 10.52 -9.98 -15.36
N PHE A 140 10.49 -9.73 -14.05
CA PHE A 140 10.27 -10.78 -13.04
C PHE A 140 8.90 -11.46 -13.24
N ALA A 141 7.82 -10.70 -13.34
CA ALA A 141 6.48 -11.23 -13.56
C ALA A 141 6.41 -12.07 -14.83
N ALA A 142 6.96 -11.56 -15.95
CA ALA A 142 7.03 -12.30 -17.21
C ALA A 142 7.86 -13.59 -17.14
N SER A 143 8.89 -13.64 -16.29
CA SER A 143 9.71 -14.83 -16.08
C SER A 143 9.00 -15.94 -15.31
N GLN A 144 7.99 -15.62 -14.53
CA GLN A 144 7.21 -16.55 -13.71
C GLN A 144 5.92 -17.03 -14.40
N GLY A 145 5.50 -16.37 -15.48
CA GLY A 145 4.37 -16.81 -16.29
C GLY A 145 4.69 -18.12 -17.01
N GLY A 146 3.81 -19.11 -16.88
CA GLY A 146 4.01 -20.49 -17.38
C GLY A 146 4.05 -20.67 -18.91
N GLY A 147 4.43 -19.66 -19.69
CA GLY A 147 4.57 -19.70 -21.13
C GLY A 147 5.58 -18.68 -21.65
N PRO A 148 6.05 -18.80 -22.92
CA PRO A 148 7.08 -17.94 -23.45
C PRO A 148 6.63 -16.49 -23.54
N GLY A 149 7.07 -15.66 -22.56
CA GLY A 149 7.19 -14.21 -22.73
C GLY A 149 5.94 -13.35 -22.48
N GLY A 150 4.91 -13.83 -21.76
CA GLY A 150 3.70 -13.04 -21.48
C GLY A 150 3.49 -12.69 -20.02
N LEU A 151 2.99 -11.49 -19.75
CA LEU A 151 2.41 -11.16 -18.46
C LEU A 151 1.17 -12.03 -18.23
N TYR A 152 1.11 -12.66 -17.05
CA TYR A 152 -0.02 -13.47 -16.65
C TYR A 152 -1.11 -12.57 -16.06
N TRP A 153 -2.39 -12.97 -16.21
CA TRP A 153 -3.53 -12.17 -15.70
C TRP A 153 -3.38 -11.68 -14.24
N PRO A 154 -2.93 -12.50 -13.27
CA PRO A 154 -2.69 -12.04 -11.91
C PRO A 154 -1.66 -10.91 -11.79
N ASP A 155 -0.65 -10.87 -12.66
CA ASP A 155 0.37 -9.82 -12.64
C ASP A 155 -0.25 -8.45 -12.96
N LEU A 156 -1.13 -8.43 -13.95
CA LEU A 156 -1.84 -7.21 -14.32
C LEU A 156 -2.68 -6.70 -13.15
N LEU A 157 -3.38 -7.59 -12.44
CA LEU A 157 -4.14 -7.25 -11.24
C LEU A 157 -3.23 -6.72 -10.12
N LEU A 158 -2.06 -7.31 -9.92
CA LEU A 158 -1.09 -6.86 -8.92
C LEU A 158 -0.51 -5.48 -9.26
N PHE A 159 -0.16 -5.22 -10.52
CA PHE A 159 0.28 -3.88 -10.96
C PHE A 159 -0.82 -2.83 -10.78
N CYS A 160 -2.07 -3.15 -11.14
CA CYS A 160 -3.22 -2.29 -10.89
C CYS A 160 -3.45 -2.06 -9.39
N ALA A 161 -3.25 -3.08 -8.56
CA ALA A 161 -3.33 -2.96 -7.10
C ALA A 161 -2.27 -2.01 -6.54
N VAL A 162 -1.02 -2.10 -7.04
CA VAL A 162 0.06 -1.16 -6.69
C VAL A 162 -0.31 0.26 -7.05
N ALA A 163 -0.80 0.48 -8.28
CA ALA A 163 -1.21 1.82 -8.73
C ALA A 163 -2.35 2.37 -7.86
N ALA A 164 -3.38 1.58 -7.60
CA ALA A 164 -4.51 1.96 -6.75
C ALA A 164 -4.06 2.33 -5.32
N ALA A 165 -3.24 1.47 -4.69
CA ALA A 165 -2.73 1.72 -3.36
C ALA A 165 -1.80 2.94 -3.30
N ALA A 166 -0.96 3.16 -4.31
CA ALA A 166 -0.07 4.31 -4.39
C ALA A 166 -0.84 5.63 -4.38
N VAL A 167 -1.92 5.72 -5.17
CA VAL A 167 -2.83 6.88 -5.18
C VAL A 167 -3.46 7.09 -3.81
N GLY A 168 -4.01 6.02 -3.22
CA GLY A 168 -4.67 6.08 -1.92
C GLY A 168 -3.70 6.42 -0.78
N TYR A 169 -2.46 5.95 -0.81
CA TYR A 169 -1.45 6.26 0.20
C TYR A 169 -0.98 7.72 0.11
N ALA A 170 -0.74 8.21 -1.11
CA ALA A 170 -0.33 9.60 -1.30
C ALA A 170 -1.41 10.56 -0.80
N GLU A 171 -2.67 10.36 -1.19
CA GLU A 171 -3.79 11.21 -0.77
C GLU A 171 -4.13 11.04 0.71
N GLY A 172 -4.15 9.79 1.21
CA GLY A 172 -4.46 9.49 2.61
C GLY A 172 -3.41 10.04 3.58
N GLY A 173 -2.13 10.04 3.19
CA GLY A 173 -1.07 10.66 3.98
C GLY A 173 -1.24 12.17 4.15
N LEU A 174 -1.74 12.87 3.13
CA LEU A 174 -2.06 14.30 3.19
C LEU A 174 -3.30 14.54 4.04
N LEU A 175 -4.38 13.80 3.80
CA LEU A 175 -5.63 13.93 4.56
C LEU A 175 -5.43 13.59 6.05
N ALA A 176 -4.54 12.67 6.37
CA ALA A 176 -4.23 12.32 7.76
C ALA A 176 -3.66 13.47 8.58
N ARG A 177 -3.06 14.47 7.94
CA ARG A 177 -2.60 15.71 8.59
C ARG A 177 -3.73 16.69 8.86
N GLU A 178 -4.80 16.64 8.07
CA GLU A 178 -5.96 17.54 8.16
C GLU A 178 -7.06 16.96 9.05
N LEU A 179 -7.43 15.70 8.83
CA LEU A 179 -8.54 15.02 9.51
C LEU A 179 -8.09 14.20 10.72
N GLY A 180 -6.81 13.84 10.77
CA GLY A 180 -6.29 12.82 11.68
C GLY A 180 -6.11 11.45 11.00
N ALA A 181 -5.18 10.67 11.54
CA ALA A 181 -4.77 9.41 10.92
C ALA A 181 -5.89 8.36 10.87
N TRP A 182 -6.47 8.05 12.02
CA TRP A 182 -7.53 7.04 12.10
C TRP A 182 -8.86 7.55 11.54
N GLN A 183 -9.13 8.85 11.61
CA GLN A 183 -10.31 9.46 11.03
C GLN A 183 -10.31 9.32 9.50
N THR A 184 -9.16 9.53 8.87
CA THR A 184 -9.01 9.44 7.41
C THR A 184 -9.41 8.06 6.89
N ILE A 185 -8.85 6.99 7.44
CA ILE A 185 -9.23 5.64 6.99
C ILE A 185 -10.67 5.30 7.39
N SER A 186 -11.12 5.72 8.58
CA SER A 186 -12.48 5.43 9.02
C SER A 186 -13.52 6.08 8.13
N TRP A 187 -13.35 7.34 7.73
CA TRP A 187 -14.25 8.00 6.80
C TRP A 187 -14.19 7.41 5.38
N ALA A 188 -13.01 6.99 4.92
CA ALA A 188 -12.86 6.29 3.63
C ALA A 188 -13.61 4.95 3.63
N LEU A 189 -13.51 4.18 4.73
CA LEU A 189 -14.23 2.92 4.92
C LEU A 189 -15.76 3.13 4.94
N VAL A 190 -16.24 4.10 5.71
CA VAL A 190 -17.67 4.41 5.78
C VAL A 190 -18.20 4.89 4.44
N LEU A 191 -17.44 5.74 3.72
CA LEU A 191 -17.82 6.22 2.39
C LEU A 191 -17.96 5.07 1.38
N SER A 192 -17.09 4.07 1.43
CA SER A 192 -17.13 2.92 0.53
C SER A 192 -18.10 1.83 0.97
N ALA A 193 -18.61 1.88 2.20
CA ALA A 193 -19.45 0.82 2.78
C ALA A 193 -20.66 0.42 1.93
N PRO A 194 -21.45 1.36 1.34
CA PRO A 194 -22.59 0.95 0.51
C PRO A 194 -22.18 0.11 -0.71
N LEU A 195 -21.12 0.54 -1.42
CA LEU A 195 -20.59 -0.21 -2.56
C LEU A 195 -20.07 -1.58 -2.12
N MET A 196 -19.28 -1.61 -1.04
CA MET A 196 -18.69 -2.85 -0.54
C MET A 196 -19.76 -3.83 -0.03
N ALA A 197 -20.82 -3.32 0.60
CA ALA A 197 -21.93 -4.15 1.07
C ALA A 197 -22.69 -4.79 -0.09
N VAL A 198 -22.98 -4.03 -1.15
CA VAL A 198 -23.63 -4.56 -2.36
C VAL A 198 -22.76 -5.64 -3.01
N LEU A 199 -21.46 -5.38 -3.22
CA LEU A 199 -20.56 -6.35 -3.82
C LEU A 199 -20.39 -7.60 -2.93
N THR A 200 -20.36 -7.44 -1.60
CA THR A 200 -20.32 -8.57 -0.67
C THR A 200 -21.61 -9.39 -0.74
N ALA A 201 -22.77 -8.73 -0.79
CA ALA A 201 -24.06 -9.42 -0.93
C ALA A 201 -24.15 -10.22 -2.25
N VAL A 202 -23.67 -9.64 -3.35
CA VAL A 202 -23.56 -10.33 -4.64
C VAL A 202 -22.61 -11.52 -4.52
N ALA A 203 -21.46 -11.37 -3.90
CA ALA A 203 -20.52 -12.47 -3.70
C ALA A 203 -21.12 -13.63 -2.89
N VAL A 204 -21.83 -13.31 -1.80
CA VAL A 204 -22.50 -14.31 -0.94
C VAL A 204 -23.65 -14.99 -1.69
N ALA A 205 -24.41 -14.25 -2.50
CA ALA A 205 -25.50 -14.82 -3.28
C ALA A 205 -25.01 -15.83 -4.35
N HIS A 206 -23.85 -15.56 -4.95
CA HIS A 206 -23.25 -16.46 -5.95
C HIS A 206 -22.52 -17.63 -5.32
N GLN A 207 -21.78 -17.38 -4.27
CA GLN A 207 -20.98 -18.38 -3.54
C GLN A 207 -20.99 -18.03 -2.05
N PRO A 208 -21.86 -18.68 -1.25
CA PRO A 208 -21.83 -18.52 0.20
C PRO A 208 -20.44 -18.86 0.75
N PRO A 209 -19.84 -17.99 1.57
CA PRO A 209 -18.50 -18.22 2.08
C PRO A 209 -18.50 -19.43 2.99
N SER A 210 -17.64 -20.39 2.68
CA SER A 210 -17.43 -21.61 3.47
C SER A 210 -15.94 -21.78 3.62
N GLY A 211 -15.39 -21.69 4.78
CA GLY A 211 -13.96 -21.76 4.98
C GLY A 211 -13.59 -22.58 6.21
N THR A 212 -12.35 -23.04 6.25
CA THR A 212 -11.76 -23.61 7.46
C THR A 212 -11.67 -22.54 8.55
N PRO A 213 -11.56 -22.91 9.83
CA PRO A 213 -11.29 -21.94 10.90
C PRO A 213 -10.06 -21.07 10.61
N VAL A 214 -9.04 -21.61 9.94
CA VAL A 214 -7.84 -20.87 9.54
C VAL A 214 -8.15 -19.81 8.49
N ALA A 215 -8.98 -20.13 7.48
CA ALA A 215 -9.41 -19.16 6.46
C ALA A 215 -10.24 -18.03 7.08
N TRP A 216 -11.12 -18.35 8.03
CA TRP A 216 -11.89 -17.34 8.77
C TRP A 216 -11.02 -16.48 9.69
N ALA A 217 -10.00 -17.05 10.35
CA ALA A 217 -9.03 -16.29 11.13
C ALA A 217 -8.20 -15.36 10.23
N ALA A 218 -7.78 -15.83 9.06
CA ALA A 218 -7.11 -15.00 8.05
C ALA A 218 -8.01 -13.85 7.60
N PHE A 219 -9.28 -14.12 7.27
CA PHE A 219 -10.25 -13.09 6.91
C PHE A 219 -10.47 -12.06 8.03
N ALA A 220 -10.60 -12.51 9.28
CA ALA A 220 -10.76 -11.63 10.43
C ALA A 220 -9.52 -10.72 10.61
N TYR A 221 -8.31 -11.25 10.45
CA TYR A 221 -7.10 -10.46 10.45
C TYR A 221 -7.10 -9.41 9.33
N LEU A 222 -7.46 -9.82 8.12
CA LEU A 222 -7.53 -8.91 6.97
C LEU A 222 -8.53 -7.77 7.21
N ALA A 223 -9.66 -8.06 7.82
CA ALA A 223 -10.69 -7.07 8.13
C ALA A 223 -10.31 -6.12 9.26
N VAL A 224 -9.88 -6.68 10.40
CA VAL A 224 -9.65 -5.90 11.63
C VAL A 224 -8.25 -5.29 11.64
N VAL A 225 -7.22 -6.11 11.37
CA VAL A 225 -5.84 -5.67 11.53
C VAL A 225 -5.35 -4.98 10.25
N SER A 226 -5.42 -5.64 9.10
CA SER A 226 -4.88 -5.09 7.86
C SER A 226 -5.68 -3.88 7.36
N MET A 227 -7.02 -3.98 7.32
CA MET A 227 -7.86 -2.95 6.72
C MET A 227 -8.19 -1.78 7.67
N PHE A 228 -8.10 -1.96 8.99
CA PHE A 228 -8.48 -0.95 9.97
C PHE A 228 -7.29 -0.52 10.84
N LEU A 229 -6.81 -1.36 11.75
CA LEU A 229 -5.78 -0.99 12.72
C LEU A 229 -4.41 -0.69 12.07
N GLY A 230 -4.03 -1.42 11.03
CA GLY A 230 -2.79 -1.21 10.30
C GLY A 230 -2.73 0.19 9.66
N PHE A 231 -3.87 0.67 9.15
CA PHE A 231 -3.96 2.03 8.62
C PHE A 231 -3.90 3.10 9.71
N PHE A 232 -4.38 2.84 10.92
CA PHE A 232 -4.18 3.77 12.03
C PHE A 232 -2.68 3.98 12.28
N ALA A 233 -1.95 2.89 12.38
CA ALA A 233 -0.52 2.92 12.61
C ALA A 233 0.20 3.59 11.44
N TRP A 234 -0.09 3.19 10.22
CA TRP A 234 0.54 3.72 9.01
C TRP A 234 0.33 5.23 8.84
N TYR A 235 -0.94 5.67 8.82
CA TYR A 235 -1.25 7.10 8.68
C TYR A 235 -0.79 7.93 9.88
N ARG A 236 -0.76 7.36 11.09
CA ARG A 236 -0.16 8.01 12.25
C ARG A 236 1.33 8.24 12.03
N GLY A 237 2.03 7.24 11.54
CA GLY A 237 3.46 7.36 11.18
C GLY A 237 3.70 8.48 10.18
N LEU A 238 2.92 8.51 9.09
CA LEU A 238 3.01 9.53 8.04
C LEU A 238 2.63 10.95 8.53
N ALA A 239 1.73 11.05 9.50
CA ALA A 239 1.28 12.34 10.02
C ALA A 239 2.30 12.99 10.96
N ILE A 240 2.90 12.21 11.88
CA ILE A 240 3.81 12.73 12.92
C ILE A 240 5.29 12.68 12.56
N GLY A 241 5.66 11.80 11.62
CA GLY A 241 7.06 11.64 11.18
C GLY A 241 7.37 12.41 9.89
N PRO A 242 8.67 12.49 9.51
CA PRO A 242 9.06 12.92 8.18
C PRO A 242 8.53 11.91 7.16
N MET A 243 7.51 12.32 6.37
CA MET A 243 6.76 11.44 5.47
C MET A 243 7.67 10.61 4.56
N ALA A 244 8.74 11.23 4.05
CA ALA A 244 9.73 10.56 3.20
C ALA A 244 10.48 9.43 3.93
N ARG A 245 10.87 9.62 5.20
CA ARG A 245 11.56 8.59 5.99
C ARG A 245 10.60 7.48 6.42
N VAL A 246 9.39 7.82 6.82
CA VAL A 246 8.35 6.84 7.17
C VAL A 246 8.02 6.00 5.96
N GLY A 247 7.89 6.60 4.76
CA GLY A 247 7.69 5.88 3.51
C GLY A 247 8.79 4.86 3.18
N GLN A 248 10.04 5.11 3.61
CA GLN A 248 11.14 4.15 3.41
C GLN A 248 10.96 2.86 4.23
N VAL A 249 10.28 2.92 5.39
CA VAL A 249 10.02 1.74 6.21
C VAL A 249 9.19 0.70 5.44
N GLN A 250 8.40 1.15 4.47
CA GLN A 250 7.60 0.27 3.61
C GLN A 250 8.45 -0.69 2.75
N LEU A 251 9.74 -0.39 2.53
CA LEU A 251 10.67 -1.29 1.84
C LEU A 251 10.92 -2.61 2.60
N VAL A 252 10.61 -2.66 3.88
CA VAL A 252 10.70 -3.88 4.69
C VAL A 252 9.51 -4.81 4.42
N GLN A 253 8.36 -4.26 3.97
CA GLN A 253 7.12 -5.03 3.76
C GLN A 253 7.29 -6.22 2.81
N PRO A 254 7.89 -6.11 1.62
CA PRO A 254 8.03 -7.25 0.72
C PRO A 254 8.98 -8.32 1.27
N VAL A 255 10.04 -7.94 2.00
CA VAL A 255 10.94 -8.89 2.67
C VAL A 255 10.16 -9.72 3.68
N MET A 256 9.38 -9.05 4.55
CA MET A 256 8.51 -9.73 5.51
C MET A 256 7.44 -10.57 4.81
N GLY A 257 6.84 -10.04 3.72
CA GLY A 257 5.82 -10.75 2.94
C GLY A 257 6.31 -12.05 2.34
N ILE A 258 7.50 -12.05 1.74
CA ILE A 258 8.18 -13.27 1.24
C ILE A 258 8.48 -14.22 2.42
N GLY A 259 9.01 -13.69 3.53
CA GLY A 259 9.26 -14.47 4.73
C GLY A 259 8.00 -15.17 5.25
N TRP A 260 6.87 -14.47 5.32
CA TRP A 260 5.60 -15.06 5.72
C TRP A 260 5.06 -16.09 4.72
N ALA A 261 5.26 -15.87 3.40
CA ALA A 261 4.87 -16.84 2.38
C ALA A 261 5.63 -18.18 2.56
N VAL A 262 6.92 -18.11 2.85
CA VAL A 262 7.73 -19.31 3.15
C VAL A 262 7.28 -19.95 4.47
N LEU A 263 7.12 -19.17 5.55
CA LEU A 263 6.86 -19.70 6.89
C LEU A 263 5.42 -20.22 7.07
N LEU A 264 4.43 -19.53 6.52
CA LEU A 264 3.00 -19.84 6.75
C LEU A 264 2.38 -20.69 5.64
N LEU A 265 2.82 -20.48 4.39
CA LEU A 265 2.28 -21.16 3.21
C LEU A 265 3.21 -22.26 2.71
N HIS A 266 4.39 -22.41 3.30
CA HIS A 266 5.42 -23.34 2.86
C HIS A 266 5.79 -23.17 1.36
N GLU A 267 5.64 -21.93 0.85
CA GLU A 267 6.05 -21.59 -0.51
C GLU A 267 7.57 -21.73 -0.62
N GLN A 268 8.03 -22.38 -1.69
CA GLN A 268 9.46 -22.51 -1.94
C GLN A 268 10.05 -21.17 -2.38
N LEU A 269 11.07 -20.70 -1.68
CA LEU A 269 11.82 -19.53 -2.11
C LEU A 269 12.69 -19.91 -3.32
N THR A 270 12.20 -19.57 -4.50
CA THR A 270 12.96 -19.79 -5.74
C THR A 270 14.00 -18.69 -5.95
N TRP A 271 15.09 -19.01 -6.65
CA TRP A 271 16.10 -18.01 -7.01
C TRP A 271 15.52 -16.80 -7.77
N PRO A 272 14.61 -16.98 -8.76
CA PRO A 272 13.96 -15.83 -9.40
C PRO A 272 13.21 -14.93 -8.41
N THR A 273 12.48 -15.49 -7.44
CA THR A 273 11.77 -14.73 -6.42
C THR A 273 12.74 -13.96 -5.51
N ALA A 274 13.83 -14.59 -5.07
CA ALA A 274 14.83 -13.95 -4.23
C ALA A 274 15.57 -12.81 -4.97
N LEU A 275 16.05 -13.07 -6.19
CA LEU A 275 16.78 -12.08 -6.99
C LEU A 275 15.85 -10.97 -7.50
N GLY A 276 14.66 -11.32 -8.00
CA GLY A 276 13.65 -10.35 -8.44
C GLY A 276 13.21 -9.44 -7.29
N GLY A 277 12.92 -10.02 -6.13
CA GLY A 277 12.58 -9.26 -4.92
C GLY A 277 13.69 -8.31 -4.51
N ALA A 278 14.93 -8.80 -4.43
CA ALA A 278 16.08 -7.98 -4.08
C ALA A 278 16.29 -6.83 -5.09
N ALA A 279 16.17 -7.10 -6.39
CA ALA A 279 16.35 -6.10 -7.44
C ALA A 279 15.26 -5.02 -7.40
N VAL A 280 13.99 -5.40 -7.26
CA VAL A 280 12.87 -4.43 -7.16
C VAL A 280 13.01 -3.59 -5.89
N ILE A 281 13.31 -4.19 -4.75
CA ILE A 281 13.52 -3.49 -3.48
C ILE A 281 14.69 -2.51 -3.59
N ALA A 282 15.80 -2.91 -4.21
CA ALA A 282 16.96 -2.03 -4.42
C ALA A 282 16.59 -0.82 -5.30
N CYS A 283 15.90 -1.04 -6.43
CA CYS A 283 15.44 0.04 -7.30
C CYS A 283 14.47 0.99 -6.55
N ALA A 284 13.51 0.45 -5.81
CA ALA A 284 12.58 1.24 -5.03
C ALA A 284 13.30 2.05 -3.92
N ALA A 285 14.28 1.44 -3.25
CA ALA A 285 15.09 2.11 -2.24
C ALA A 285 15.91 3.26 -2.83
N ILE A 286 16.54 3.06 -3.99
CA ILE A 286 17.31 4.09 -4.69
C ILE A 286 16.37 5.23 -5.14
N ALA A 287 15.20 4.91 -5.73
CA ALA A 287 14.23 5.91 -6.15
C ALA A 287 13.76 6.77 -4.96
N VAL A 288 13.37 6.14 -3.85
CA VAL A 288 12.92 6.86 -2.65
C VAL A 288 14.03 7.73 -2.05
N ARG A 289 15.29 7.25 -2.03
CA ARG A 289 16.45 8.03 -1.57
C ARG A 289 16.77 9.21 -2.49
N ALA A 290 16.71 9.03 -3.80
CA ALA A 290 16.93 10.09 -4.78
C ALA A 290 15.95 11.25 -4.60
N ARG A 291 14.71 10.95 -4.22
CA ARG A 291 13.67 11.96 -3.91
C ARG A 291 14.04 12.81 -2.68
N THR A 292 14.70 12.22 -1.69
CA THR A 292 15.00 12.86 -0.40
C THR A 292 16.39 13.51 -0.33
N GLY A 293 17.18 13.46 -1.40
CA GLY A 293 18.49 14.08 -1.48
C GLY A 293 18.42 15.61 -1.32
N PRO A 294 19.49 16.26 -0.77
CA PRO A 294 19.52 17.71 -0.70
C PRO A 294 19.39 18.27 -2.12
N ILE A 295 18.54 19.28 -2.26
CA ILE A 295 18.48 20.10 -3.47
C ILE A 295 19.89 20.63 -3.67
N ALA A 296 20.58 20.19 -4.74
CA ALA A 296 21.92 20.68 -5.08
C ALA A 296 21.83 22.21 -5.15
N GLY A 297 22.48 22.85 -4.19
CA GLY A 297 22.37 24.27 -3.95
C GLY A 297 22.69 25.01 -5.24
N GLY A 298 21.75 25.84 -5.65
CA GLY A 298 22.05 26.88 -6.58
C GLY A 298 23.21 27.67 -6.00
N THR A 299 24.40 27.51 -6.58
CA THR A 299 25.51 28.38 -6.32
C THR A 299 25.09 29.80 -6.67
N GLY A 300 24.59 30.51 -5.66
CA GLY A 300 24.37 31.94 -5.71
C GLY A 300 25.68 32.59 -6.09
N ARG A 301 25.77 33.05 -7.33
CA ARG A 301 26.75 34.01 -7.79
C ARG A 301 26.58 35.25 -6.91
N ALA A 302 27.30 35.29 -5.80
CA ALA A 302 27.54 36.53 -5.09
C ALA A 302 28.31 37.47 -6.03
N GLY A 303 27.58 38.40 -6.63
CA GLY A 303 28.14 39.48 -7.41
C GLY A 303 29.07 40.31 -6.51
N ALA A 304 30.35 40.23 -6.77
CA ALA A 304 31.35 41.19 -6.30
C ALA A 304 31.02 42.55 -6.91
N GLY A 305 30.24 43.35 -6.19
CA GLY A 305 30.06 44.79 -6.44
C GLY A 305 31.22 45.54 -5.84
N ALA A 306 32.25 45.81 -6.65
CA ALA A 306 33.33 46.73 -6.31
C ALA A 306 32.71 48.09 -5.93
N ARG A 307 33.06 48.60 -4.77
CA ARG A 307 32.98 50.02 -4.44
C ARG A 307 34.35 50.61 -4.62
N THR A 308 34.51 51.39 -5.68
CA THR A 308 35.57 52.40 -5.80
C THR A 308 34.93 53.76 -5.67
N GLY A 309 35.47 54.62 -4.87
CA GLY A 309 35.60 56.04 -5.19
C GLY A 309 34.80 57.02 -4.33
N ALA A 310 35.59 57.85 -3.64
CA ALA A 310 35.43 59.20 -3.12
C ALA A 310 34.62 59.40 -1.83
#